data_63f9e20980072ba927458ae1df4be5fe
#
_entry.id   63f9e20980072ba927458ae1df4be5fe
#
_cell.length_a   1.000
_cell.length_b   1.000
_cell.length_c   1.000
_cell.angle_alpha   90.00
_cell.angle_beta   90.00
_cell.angle_gamma   90.00
#
_symmetry.space_group_name_H-M   'P 1'
#
loop_
_entity.id
_entity.type
_entity.pdbx_description
1 polymer ?
#
loop_
_entity_poly.entity_id
_entity_poly.type
_entity_poly.pdbx_seq_one_letter_code
_entity_poly.pdbx_strand_id
1 'polypeptide(L)'
;EFRRVLFRSDPFDRERYEDLRQILWSLLQDQTELNQEELTAIFQPSGSYATPLMDVRAWIVQDQKICLVRGQGEDTWALPGGFGEVGYSPKENIRKEVQEETGFTSEVGSLLAVFDTNRFQLQNKQYAKFVFDCQLLDGRFQENQEVAELGFFDISALPPLSEKRITKEQIG
;
A
#
# COMPACT_ATOMS: atom_id res chain seq x y z
N GLU A 1 10.16 -17.35 12.41
CA GLU A 1 11.51 -17.95 12.65
C GLU A 1 12.61 -17.26 11.82
N PHE A 2 12.36 -16.89 10.60
CA PHE A 2 13.33 -16.16 9.74
C PHE A 2 13.76 -14.79 10.30
N ARG A 3 12.88 -14.07 11.00
CA ARG A 3 13.20 -12.78 11.66
C ARG A 3 14.18 -12.92 12.81
N ARG A 4 14.16 -14.04 13.54
CA ARG A 4 15.08 -14.29 14.67
C ARG A 4 16.53 -14.49 14.23
N VAL A 5 16.74 -15.01 13.04
CA VAL A 5 18.07 -15.30 12.49
C VAL A 5 18.80 -14.01 12.09
N LEU A 6 18.12 -13.05 11.46
CA LEU A 6 18.72 -11.78 11.02
C LEU A 6 19.21 -10.87 12.16
N PHE A 7 18.62 -11.00 13.37
CA PHE A 7 19.00 -10.18 14.53
C PHE A 7 19.90 -10.86 15.54
N ARG A 8 20.16 -12.16 15.37
CA ARG A 8 21.06 -12.96 16.20
C ARG A 8 22.10 -13.73 15.40
N SER A 9 22.45 -13.24 14.21
CA SER A 9 23.54 -13.84 13.45
C SER A 9 24.84 -13.72 14.25
N ASP A 10 25.52 -14.84 14.40
CA ASP A 10 26.84 -14.85 14.96
C ASP A 10 27.85 -14.09 14.04
N PRO A 11 29.09 -13.84 14.48
CA PRO A 11 30.09 -13.16 13.67
C PRO A 11 30.33 -13.82 12.30
N PHE A 12 30.30 -15.15 12.23
CA PHE A 12 30.52 -15.91 11.00
C PHE A 12 29.36 -15.74 10.02
N ASP A 13 28.13 -15.66 10.50
CA ASP A 13 26.96 -15.40 9.65
C ASP A 13 27.02 -13.98 9.09
N ARG A 14 27.48 -12.98 9.87
CA ARG A 14 27.66 -11.61 9.39
C ARG A 14 28.69 -11.53 8.26
N GLU A 15 29.81 -12.24 8.39
CA GLU A 15 30.85 -12.32 7.37
C GLU A 15 30.26 -12.93 6.07
N ARG A 16 29.56 -14.04 6.16
CA ARG A 16 28.90 -14.67 5.01
C ARG A 16 27.86 -13.75 4.34
N TYR A 17 27.08 -13.01 5.13
CA TYR A 17 26.12 -12.05 4.55
C TYR A 17 26.83 -10.87 3.87
N GLU A 18 27.97 -10.44 4.40
CA GLU A 18 28.78 -9.42 3.75
C GLU A 18 29.38 -9.92 2.44
N ASP A 19 29.91 -11.13 2.42
CA ASP A 19 30.42 -11.77 1.20
C ASP A 19 29.32 -11.90 0.13
N LEU A 20 28.12 -12.34 0.52
CA LEU A 20 26.98 -12.41 -0.39
C LEU A 20 26.59 -11.03 -0.92
N ARG A 21 26.69 -10.01 -0.12
CA ARG A 21 26.43 -8.62 -0.53
C ARG A 21 27.46 -8.14 -1.55
N GLN A 22 28.74 -8.43 -1.32
CA GLN A 22 29.81 -8.08 -2.25
C GLN A 22 29.64 -8.78 -3.62
N ILE A 23 29.26 -10.05 -3.62
CA ILE A 23 28.95 -10.79 -4.85
C ILE A 23 27.74 -10.14 -5.56
N LEU A 24 26.68 -9.79 -4.83
CA LEU A 24 25.52 -9.13 -5.42
C LEU A 24 25.89 -7.78 -6.02
N TRP A 25 26.72 -6.98 -5.35
CA TRP A 25 27.17 -5.70 -5.87
C TRP A 25 28.00 -5.84 -7.14
N SER A 26 28.92 -6.80 -7.20
CA SER A 26 29.68 -7.05 -8.43
C SER A 26 28.78 -7.42 -9.60
N LEU A 27 27.78 -8.28 -9.38
CA LEU A 27 26.81 -8.66 -10.41
C LEU A 27 25.94 -7.47 -10.86
N LEU A 28 25.55 -6.59 -9.94
CA LEU A 28 24.76 -5.40 -10.28
C LEU A 28 25.59 -4.36 -11.01
N GLN A 29 26.86 -4.17 -10.66
CA GLN A 29 27.75 -3.28 -11.38
C GLN A 29 27.98 -3.72 -12.84
N ASP A 30 28.04 -5.02 -13.08
CA ASP A 30 28.16 -5.57 -14.43
C ASP A 30 26.89 -5.37 -15.29
N GLN A 31 25.75 -5.15 -14.65
CA GLN A 31 24.45 -5.02 -15.31
C GLN A 31 23.88 -3.60 -15.30
N THR A 32 24.52 -2.65 -14.60
CA THR A 32 24.04 -1.27 -14.45
C THR A 32 25.22 -0.29 -14.59
N GLU A 33 24.91 0.96 -14.86
CA GLU A 33 25.90 2.05 -14.86
C GLU A 33 26.15 2.64 -13.45
N LEU A 34 25.55 2.05 -12.42
CA LEU A 34 25.65 2.52 -11.03
C LEU A 34 27.00 2.14 -10.42
N ASN A 35 27.63 3.09 -9.74
CA ASN A 35 28.84 2.84 -8.99
C ASN A 35 28.54 2.21 -7.60
N GLN A 36 29.59 1.78 -6.89
CA GLN A 36 29.45 1.10 -5.60
C GLN A 36 28.81 2.00 -4.52
N GLU A 37 29.03 3.30 -4.54
CA GLU A 37 28.41 4.23 -3.58
C GLU A 37 26.92 4.36 -3.82
N GLU A 38 26.49 4.46 -5.07
CA GLU A 38 25.10 4.50 -5.47
C GLU A 38 24.38 3.19 -5.14
N LEU A 39 24.99 2.04 -5.43
CA LEU A 39 24.47 0.73 -5.05
C LEU A 39 24.36 0.60 -3.52
N THR A 40 25.38 1.07 -2.80
CA THR A 40 25.36 1.07 -1.33
C THR A 40 24.22 1.94 -0.80
N ALA A 41 24.00 3.12 -1.34
CA ALA A 41 22.92 4.02 -0.94
C ALA A 41 21.53 3.40 -1.17
N ILE A 42 21.37 2.66 -2.28
CA ILE A 42 20.12 1.99 -2.63
C ILE A 42 19.85 0.76 -1.76
N PHE A 43 20.90 -0.06 -1.51
CA PHE A 43 20.74 -1.38 -0.89
C PHE A 43 21.28 -1.46 0.54
N GLN A 44 21.88 -0.39 1.08
CA GLN A 44 22.28 -0.38 2.46
C GLN A 44 21.03 -0.47 3.34
N PRO A 45 20.92 -1.45 4.24
CA PRO A 45 19.86 -1.41 5.23
C PRO A 45 20.06 -0.12 6.02
N SER A 46 19.17 0.84 5.87
CA SER A 46 19.04 1.88 6.89
C SER A 46 18.98 1.10 8.21
N GLY A 47 19.77 1.40 9.22
CA GLY A 47 19.86 0.63 10.48
C GLY A 47 18.51 0.54 11.23
N SER A 48 17.40 0.80 10.54
CA SER A 48 16.02 0.70 10.98
C SER A 48 15.48 -0.71 10.74
N TYR A 49 14.62 -1.17 11.63
CA TYR A 49 13.87 -2.40 11.47
C TYR A 49 13.07 -2.36 10.16
N ALA A 50 13.11 -3.46 9.41
CA ALA A 50 12.17 -3.64 8.31
C ALA A 50 10.74 -3.70 8.87
N THR A 51 9.92 -2.76 8.47
CA THR A 51 8.52 -2.66 8.88
C THR A 51 7.61 -2.87 7.67
N PRO A 52 6.36 -3.33 7.85
CA PRO A 52 5.38 -3.31 6.80
C PRO A 52 5.20 -1.88 6.26
N LEU A 53 5.00 -1.77 4.96
CA LEU A 53 4.59 -0.51 4.34
C LEU A 53 3.15 -0.19 4.76
N MET A 54 2.80 1.08 4.76
CA MET A 54 1.45 1.53 5.07
C MET A 54 0.61 1.65 3.79
N ASP A 55 -0.59 1.10 3.82
CA ASP A 55 -1.65 1.24 2.81
C ASP A 55 -2.91 1.76 3.53
N VAL A 56 -3.54 2.81 3.03
CA VAL A 56 -4.74 3.42 3.64
C VAL A 56 -5.92 3.32 2.69
N ARG A 57 -7.10 2.94 3.21
CA ARG A 57 -8.34 2.79 2.43
C ARG A 57 -9.50 3.50 3.11
N ALA A 58 -10.34 4.14 2.32
CA ALA A 58 -11.55 4.78 2.77
C ALA A 58 -12.76 3.85 2.63
N TRP A 59 -13.43 3.59 3.74
CA TRP A 59 -14.73 2.97 3.77
C TRP A 59 -15.79 4.08 3.72
N ILE A 60 -16.41 4.23 2.56
CA ILE A 60 -17.38 5.29 2.29
C ILE A 60 -18.69 4.63 1.94
N VAL A 61 -19.72 4.83 2.76
CA VAL A 61 -21.06 4.30 2.50
C VAL A 61 -22.04 5.45 2.35
N GLN A 62 -22.77 5.44 1.26
CA GLN A 62 -23.87 6.36 0.99
C GLN A 62 -25.08 5.57 0.48
N ASP A 63 -26.25 5.80 1.05
CA ASP A 63 -27.51 5.11 0.68
C ASP A 63 -27.37 3.57 0.68
N GLN A 64 -26.68 3.03 1.70
CA GLN A 64 -26.37 1.59 1.87
C GLN A 64 -25.48 1.00 0.77
N LYS A 65 -24.82 1.82 -0.01
CA LYS A 65 -23.89 1.41 -1.06
C LYS A 65 -22.47 1.86 -0.74
N ILE A 66 -21.53 0.99 -1.03
CA ILE A 66 -20.11 1.27 -0.84
C ILE A 66 -19.52 1.99 -2.07
N CYS A 67 -18.75 3.03 -1.80
CA CYS A 67 -18.00 3.74 -2.83
C CYS A 67 -16.77 2.95 -3.25
N LEU A 68 -16.63 2.72 -4.53
CA LEU A 68 -15.46 2.12 -5.14
C LEU A 68 -14.97 3.02 -6.29
N VAL A 69 -13.67 2.91 -6.57
CA VAL A 69 -13.01 3.57 -7.69
C VAL A 69 -12.40 2.54 -8.62
N ARG A 70 -12.33 2.86 -9.91
CA ARG A 70 -11.68 2.07 -10.95
C ARG A 70 -10.56 2.88 -11.56
N GLY A 71 -9.34 2.34 -11.47
CA GLY A 71 -8.14 2.99 -12.00
C GLY A 71 -8.15 3.10 -13.53
N GLN A 72 -7.33 4.00 -14.05
CA GLN A 72 -7.15 4.15 -15.50
C GLN A 72 -6.61 2.85 -16.11
N GLY A 73 -7.31 2.38 -17.17
CA GLY A 73 -6.96 1.15 -17.88
C GLY A 73 -7.17 -0.15 -17.08
N GLU A 74 -7.83 -0.10 -15.92
CA GLU A 74 -8.18 -1.27 -15.11
C GLU A 74 -9.63 -1.68 -15.33
N ASP A 75 -9.90 -3.00 -15.22
CA ASP A 75 -11.25 -3.57 -15.29
C ASP A 75 -11.81 -3.91 -13.89
N THR A 76 -11.05 -3.62 -12.84
CA THR A 76 -11.37 -3.98 -11.47
C THR A 76 -11.49 -2.77 -10.57
N TRP A 77 -12.30 -2.91 -9.52
CA TRP A 77 -12.64 -1.86 -8.58
C TRP A 77 -11.95 -2.04 -7.23
N ALA A 78 -11.71 -0.96 -6.53
CA ALA A 78 -11.13 -0.97 -5.19
C ALA A 78 -11.73 0.13 -4.31
N LEU A 79 -11.52 0.02 -2.99
CA LEU A 79 -11.76 1.14 -2.09
C LEU A 79 -10.83 2.31 -2.45
N PRO A 80 -11.31 3.56 -2.39
CA PRO A 80 -10.45 4.73 -2.52
C PRO A 80 -9.29 4.68 -1.53
N GLY A 81 -8.10 5.08 -1.97
CA GLY A 81 -6.91 5.10 -1.13
C GLY A 81 -5.68 4.48 -1.76
N GLY A 82 -4.52 4.73 -1.15
CA GLY A 82 -3.21 4.38 -1.69
C GLY A 82 -2.18 4.09 -0.61
N PHE A 83 -0.93 4.26 -0.98
CA PHE A 83 0.18 4.06 -0.07
C PHE A 83 0.37 5.28 0.84
N GLY A 84 0.70 5.02 2.10
CA GLY A 84 1.00 6.08 3.03
C GLY A 84 2.29 6.84 2.68
N GLU A 85 2.21 8.14 2.61
CA GLU A 85 3.34 9.03 2.38
C GLU A 85 4.02 9.43 3.68
N VAL A 86 5.33 9.57 3.64
CA VAL A 86 6.13 10.05 4.76
C VAL A 86 5.78 11.50 5.09
N GLY A 87 5.64 11.79 6.37
CA GLY A 87 5.29 13.13 6.86
C GLY A 87 3.80 13.33 7.14
N TYR A 88 2.96 12.38 6.77
CA TYR A 88 1.53 12.41 7.04
C TYR A 88 1.11 11.28 7.99
N SER A 89 0.18 11.57 8.88
CA SER A 89 -0.50 10.53 9.65
C SER A 89 -1.40 9.67 8.75
N PRO A 90 -1.80 8.46 9.16
CA PRO A 90 -2.72 7.63 8.38
C PRO A 90 -4.06 8.34 8.03
N LYS A 91 -4.57 9.19 8.95
CA LYS A 91 -5.79 9.96 8.69
C LYS A 91 -5.60 11.10 7.68
N GLU A 92 -4.45 11.74 7.69
CA GLU A 92 -4.12 12.77 6.71
C GLU A 92 -3.91 12.15 5.33
N ASN A 93 -3.22 11.00 5.27
CA ASN A 93 -3.04 10.26 4.03
C ASN A 93 -4.39 9.90 3.41
N ILE A 94 -5.29 9.25 4.16
CA ILE A 94 -6.57 8.83 3.57
C ILE A 94 -7.45 10.02 3.17
N ARG A 95 -7.40 11.14 3.88
CA ARG A 95 -8.11 12.36 3.48
C ARG A 95 -7.59 12.88 2.13
N LYS A 96 -6.27 12.90 1.97
CA LYS A 96 -5.59 13.31 0.74
C LYS A 96 -5.99 12.39 -0.42
N GLU A 97 -5.90 11.07 -0.23
CA GLU A 97 -6.27 10.07 -1.24
C GLU A 97 -7.72 10.21 -1.70
N VAL A 98 -8.66 10.35 -0.76
CA VAL A 98 -10.07 10.58 -1.11
C VAL A 98 -10.23 11.83 -1.97
N GLN A 99 -9.56 12.92 -1.62
CA GLN A 99 -9.63 14.15 -2.40
C GLN A 99 -9.05 13.98 -3.82
N GLU A 100 -7.91 13.31 -3.95
CA GLU A 100 -7.21 13.13 -5.22
C GLU A 100 -7.92 12.14 -6.14
N GLU A 101 -8.38 11.00 -5.61
CA GLU A 101 -9.03 9.98 -6.41
C GLU A 101 -10.50 10.27 -6.70
N THR A 102 -11.21 10.92 -5.78
CA THR A 102 -12.66 11.11 -5.90
C THR A 102 -13.09 12.54 -6.22
N GLY A 103 -12.24 13.53 -5.97
CA GLY A 103 -12.59 14.95 -6.10
C GLY A 103 -13.46 15.50 -4.97
N PHE A 104 -13.78 14.69 -3.97
CA PHE A 104 -14.55 15.11 -2.80
C PHE A 104 -13.65 15.42 -1.61
N THR A 105 -13.99 16.46 -0.85
CA THR A 105 -13.48 16.59 0.51
C THR A 105 -14.14 15.53 1.42
N SER A 106 -13.45 15.13 2.47
CA SER A 106 -13.96 14.09 3.37
C SER A 106 -13.68 14.37 4.83
N GLU A 107 -14.59 13.92 5.69
CA GLU A 107 -14.35 13.74 7.11
C GLU A 107 -13.88 12.31 7.37
N VAL A 108 -12.74 12.17 8.06
CA VAL A 108 -12.16 10.88 8.41
C VAL A 108 -12.52 10.53 9.84
N GLY A 109 -13.37 9.53 10.00
CA GLY A 109 -13.88 9.04 11.25
C GLY A 109 -12.95 8.04 11.95
N SER A 110 -13.51 6.91 12.35
CA SER A 110 -12.83 5.88 13.12
C SER A 110 -12.00 4.95 12.23
N LEU A 111 -10.93 4.38 12.80
CA LEU A 111 -10.24 3.23 12.22
C LEU A 111 -11.14 1.99 12.39
N LEU A 112 -11.56 1.41 11.27
CA LEU A 112 -12.44 0.24 11.26
C LEU A 112 -11.65 -1.07 11.34
N ALA A 113 -10.54 -1.15 10.60
CA ALA A 113 -9.73 -2.36 10.52
C ALA A 113 -8.28 -2.07 10.21
N VAL A 114 -7.41 -3.01 10.61
CA VAL A 114 -6.03 -3.11 10.13
C VAL A 114 -5.81 -4.53 9.62
N PHE A 115 -5.53 -4.67 8.34
CA PHE A 115 -5.26 -5.97 7.72
C PHE A 115 -3.76 -6.17 7.46
N ASP A 116 -3.26 -7.36 7.77
CA ASP A 116 -2.01 -7.85 7.21
C ASP A 116 -2.28 -8.36 5.80
N THR A 117 -1.83 -7.62 4.78
CA THR A 117 -2.15 -7.94 3.39
C THR A 117 -1.63 -9.31 2.95
N ASN A 118 -0.55 -9.82 3.55
CA ASN A 118 -0.01 -11.14 3.19
C ASN A 118 -0.91 -12.31 3.61
N ARG A 119 -1.92 -12.06 4.46
CA ARG A 119 -2.93 -13.08 4.80
C ARG A 119 -4.00 -13.21 3.73
N PHE A 120 -4.23 -12.16 2.96
CA PHE A 120 -5.29 -12.09 1.95
C PHE A 120 -4.74 -12.07 0.53
N GLN A 121 -3.53 -11.53 0.36
CA GLN A 121 -2.94 -11.25 -0.94
C GLN A 121 -1.44 -11.53 -0.88
N LEU A 122 -0.95 -12.51 -1.64
CA LEU A 122 0.50 -12.71 -1.80
C LEU A 122 1.08 -11.58 -2.62
N GLN A 123 1.89 -10.75 -1.97
CA GLN A 123 2.61 -9.63 -2.59
C GLN A 123 4.10 -9.71 -2.28
N ASN A 124 4.92 -9.08 -3.13
CA ASN A 124 6.38 -9.02 -2.92
C ASN A 124 6.78 -8.19 -1.68
N LYS A 125 5.85 -7.38 -1.15
CA LYS A 125 6.06 -6.54 0.03
C LYS A 125 4.89 -6.74 0.99
N GLN A 126 5.17 -6.69 2.29
CA GLN A 126 4.14 -6.72 3.32
C GLN A 126 3.60 -5.31 3.55
N TYR A 127 2.29 -5.17 3.58
CA TYR A 127 1.59 -3.93 3.91
C TYR A 127 0.72 -4.12 5.14
N ALA A 128 0.68 -3.11 5.99
CA ALA A 128 -0.37 -2.91 6.98
C ALA A 128 -1.42 -2.00 6.34
N LYS A 129 -2.60 -2.55 6.03
CA LYS A 129 -3.70 -1.84 5.40
C LYS A 129 -4.64 -1.31 6.47
N PHE A 130 -4.75 0.00 6.55
CA PHE A 130 -5.62 0.72 7.47
C PHE A 130 -6.90 1.11 6.74
N VAL A 131 -8.04 0.68 7.26
CA VAL A 131 -9.36 1.05 6.70
C VAL A 131 -10.03 2.03 7.65
N PHE A 132 -10.36 3.21 7.14
CA PHE A 132 -11.04 4.25 7.90
C PHE A 132 -12.47 4.44 7.42
N ASP A 133 -13.39 4.65 8.36
CA ASP A 133 -14.69 5.22 8.05
C ASP A 133 -14.52 6.65 7.54
N CYS A 134 -15.10 6.94 6.38
CA CYS A 134 -15.00 8.26 5.77
C CYS A 134 -16.38 8.72 5.25
N GLN A 135 -16.67 9.97 5.47
CA GLN A 135 -17.87 10.63 4.95
C GLN A 135 -17.47 11.64 3.89
N LEU A 136 -18.06 11.54 2.69
CA LEU A 136 -17.89 12.56 1.66
C LEU A 136 -18.66 13.82 2.05
N LEU A 137 -18.04 14.98 1.87
CA LEU A 137 -18.62 16.27 2.17
C LEU A 137 -18.98 17.01 0.87
N ASP A 138 -18.10 17.91 0.44
CA ASP A 138 -18.29 18.75 -0.73
C ASP A 138 -17.35 18.32 -1.87
N GLY A 139 -17.80 18.51 -3.09
CA GLY A 139 -17.02 18.17 -4.27
C GLY A 139 -17.84 17.44 -5.33
N ARG A 140 -17.17 16.99 -6.33
CA ARG A 140 -17.73 16.14 -7.39
C ARG A 140 -16.63 15.29 -8.00
N PHE A 141 -16.97 14.08 -8.38
CA PHE A 141 -16.07 13.25 -9.15
C PHE A 141 -15.81 13.87 -10.54
N GLN A 142 -14.57 13.86 -10.92
CA GLN A 142 -14.10 14.10 -12.29
C GLN A 142 -13.03 13.07 -12.58
N GLU A 143 -13.13 12.43 -13.71
CA GLU A 143 -12.07 11.55 -14.21
C GLU A 143 -10.72 12.28 -14.18
N ASN A 144 -9.69 11.58 -13.70
CA ASN A 144 -8.35 12.13 -13.54
C ASN A 144 -7.28 11.13 -14.02
N GLN A 145 -6.01 11.43 -13.80
CA GLN A 145 -4.91 10.60 -14.31
C GLN A 145 -4.85 9.20 -13.66
N GLU A 146 -5.41 9.03 -12.46
CA GLU A 146 -5.35 7.80 -11.70
C GLU A 146 -6.67 7.04 -11.74
N VAL A 147 -7.80 7.74 -11.67
CA VAL A 147 -9.14 7.18 -11.56
C VAL A 147 -10.00 7.53 -12.77
N ALA A 148 -10.46 6.50 -13.47
CA ALA A 148 -11.37 6.60 -14.61
C ALA A 148 -12.83 6.70 -14.17
N GLU A 149 -13.23 5.95 -13.15
CA GLU A 149 -14.62 5.89 -12.69
C GLU A 149 -14.73 5.81 -11.18
N LEU A 150 -15.81 6.40 -10.66
CA LEU A 150 -16.28 6.25 -9.29
C LEU A 150 -17.70 5.71 -9.33
N GLY A 151 -18.01 4.73 -8.48
CA GLY A 151 -19.33 4.14 -8.39
C GLY A 151 -19.72 3.74 -6.98
N PHE A 152 -21.04 3.67 -6.73
CA PHE A 152 -21.61 3.19 -5.47
C PHE A 152 -22.30 1.86 -5.72
N PHE A 153 -21.91 0.83 -5.00
CA PHE A 153 -22.33 -0.55 -5.22
C PHE A 153 -22.97 -1.15 -3.96
N ASP A 154 -23.96 -1.98 -4.18
CA ASP A 154 -24.50 -2.82 -3.10
C ASP A 154 -23.43 -3.85 -2.68
N ILE A 155 -23.23 -4.01 -1.38
CA ILE A 155 -22.22 -4.97 -0.85
C ILE A 155 -22.56 -6.40 -1.28
N SER A 156 -23.84 -6.71 -1.48
CA SER A 156 -24.27 -8.02 -1.96
C SER A 156 -24.02 -8.25 -3.47
N ALA A 157 -23.77 -7.17 -4.22
CA ALA A 157 -23.62 -7.18 -5.67
C ALA A 157 -22.40 -6.36 -6.12
N LEU A 158 -21.25 -6.65 -5.53
CA LEU A 158 -19.99 -5.97 -5.85
C LEU A 158 -19.51 -6.28 -7.28
N PRO A 159 -18.95 -5.30 -7.98
CA PRO A 159 -18.28 -5.51 -9.26
C PRO A 159 -17.00 -6.35 -9.06
N PRO A 160 -16.31 -6.76 -10.14
CA PRO A 160 -15.00 -7.39 -10.04
C PRO A 160 -14.03 -6.51 -9.23
N LEU A 161 -13.50 -7.05 -8.15
CA LEU A 161 -12.57 -6.32 -7.27
C LEU A 161 -11.12 -6.54 -7.67
N SER A 162 -10.28 -5.54 -7.43
CA SER A 162 -8.83 -5.63 -7.53
C SER A 162 -8.31 -6.42 -6.32
N GLU A 163 -8.13 -7.74 -6.47
CA GLU A 163 -7.68 -8.62 -5.40
C GLU A 163 -6.34 -8.21 -4.78
N LYS A 164 -5.53 -7.46 -5.51
CA LYS A 164 -4.29 -6.86 -4.98
C LYS A 164 -4.55 -5.71 -4.01
N ARG A 165 -5.69 -5.02 -4.15
CA ARG A 165 -6.04 -3.84 -3.34
C ARG A 165 -7.04 -4.16 -2.26
N ILE A 166 -8.08 -4.94 -2.58
CA ILE A 166 -9.15 -5.31 -1.63
C ILE A 166 -9.80 -6.63 -2.05
N THR A 167 -10.08 -7.50 -1.10
CA THR A 167 -10.81 -8.76 -1.34
C THR A 167 -12.24 -8.67 -0.82
N LYS A 168 -13.11 -9.57 -1.28
CA LYS A 168 -14.48 -9.68 -0.75
C LYS A 168 -14.51 -9.95 0.75
N GLU A 169 -13.57 -10.77 1.25
CA GLU A 169 -13.44 -11.08 2.68
C GLU A 169 -13.04 -9.87 3.53
N GLN A 170 -12.42 -8.87 2.95
CA GLN A 170 -12.08 -7.62 3.64
C GLN A 170 -13.23 -6.61 3.63
N ILE A 171 -14.21 -6.79 2.73
CA ILE A 171 -15.40 -5.94 2.65
C ILE A 171 -16.56 -6.51 3.46
N GLY A 172 -16.71 -7.80 3.58
CA GLY A 172 -17.87 -8.44 4.19
C GLY A 172 -17.54 -9.49 5.15
#